data_bbd1a8878c424a116091ce7db8cdd722
#
_entry.id   bbd1a8878c424a116091ce7db8cdd722
#
_cell.length_a   1.000
_cell.length_b   1.000
_cell.length_c   1.000
_cell.angle_alpha   90.00
_cell.angle_beta   90.00
_cell.angle_gamma   90.00
#
_symmetry.space_group_name_H-M   'P 1'
#
loop_
_entity.id
_entity.type
_entity.pdbx_description
1 polymer ?
#
loop_
_entity_poly.entity_id
_entity_poly.type
_entity_poly.pdbx_seq_one_letter_code
_entity_poly.pdbx_strand_id
1 'polypeptide(L)'
;MKKLLATVLMLALVLSLTACGSAQPEVTIVPAEAPAATAEPTVEPTAEPTAEPTPLPENPETEDQILNNFLADFTRAYFFGTAEDVQPFLSADFQGPVEAYQGGEPSGIETRLLFPQENDPSRYVASIQFIAGDEDSYTYLSIDLVNTAEGWKVAFYGLEK
;
A
#
# COMPACT_ATOMS: atom_id res chain seq x y z
N MET A 1 25.60 4.21 38.39
CA MET A 1 26.22 3.02 37.80
C MET A 1 25.38 2.43 36.62
N LYS A 2 24.04 2.51 36.60
CA LYS A 2 23.20 1.96 35.49
C LYS A 2 23.30 2.74 34.17
N LYS A 3 23.64 4.02 34.19
CA LYS A 3 23.72 4.86 32.98
C LYS A 3 25.02 4.67 32.19
N LEU A 4 26.09 4.20 32.79
CA LEU A 4 27.38 3.93 32.15
C LEU A 4 27.38 2.61 31.34
N LEU A 5 26.54 1.64 31.72
CA LEU A 5 26.45 0.36 31.02
C LEU A 5 25.74 0.47 29.69
N ALA A 6 24.75 1.37 29.56
CA ALA A 6 24.00 1.60 28.31
C ALA A 6 24.86 2.25 27.25
N THR A 7 25.80 3.12 27.63
CA THR A 7 26.63 3.84 26.63
C THR A 7 27.71 2.94 26.01
N VAL A 8 28.19 1.94 26.76
CA VAL A 8 29.21 0.99 26.26
C VAL A 8 28.58 -0.03 25.27
N LEU A 9 27.31 -0.39 25.47
CA LEU A 9 26.62 -1.34 24.59
C LEU A 9 26.29 -0.73 23.22
N MET A 10 26.02 0.59 23.15
CA MET A 10 25.75 1.30 21.88
C MET A 10 26.99 1.49 21.02
N LEU A 11 28.19 1.58 21.63
CA LEU A 11 29.44 1.79 20.87
C LEU A 11 29.97 0.51 20.20
N ALA A 12 29.54 -0.67 20.64
CA ALA A 12 29.96 -1.95 20.07
C ALA A 12 29.19 -2.36 18.80
N LEU A 13 28.05 -1.72 18.51
CA LEU A 13 27.18 -2.09 17.36
C LEU A 13 27.53 -1.36 16.06
N VAL A 14 28.40 -0.35 16.09
CA VAL A 14 28.70 0.49 14.92
C VAL A 14 29.88 -0.01 14.08
N LEU A 15 30.62 -1.03 14.53
CA LEU A 15 31.87 -1.47 13.88
C LEU A 15 31.77 -2.70 12.96
N SER A 16 30.58 -3.17 12.56
CA SER A 16 30.45 -4.44 11.81
C SER A 16 29.89 -4.29 10.37
N LEU A 17 29.94 -3.13 9.73
CA LEU A 17 29.41 -2.92 8.38
C LEU A 17 30.45 -2.34 7.42
N THR A 18 31.57 -3.06 7.23
CA THR A 18 32.47 -2.78 6.10
C THR A 18 33.11 -4.08 5.61
N ALA A 19 32.42 -4.80 4.69
CA ALA A 19 33.05 -5.65 3.67
C ALA A 19 31.99 -6.29 2.76
N CYS A 20 31.69 -5.69 1.63
CA CYS A 20 31.33 -6.44 0.43
C CYS A 20 31.78 -5.64 -0.78
N GLY A 21 32.93 -6.04 -1.31
CA GLY A 21 33.48 -5.57 -2.58
C GLY A 21 32.69 -6.22 -3.73
N SER A 22 32.17 -5.40 -4.62
CA SER A 22 31.59 -5.83 -5.90
C SER A 22 32.70 -6.01 -6.92
N ALA A 23 32.91 -7.26 -7.35
CA ALA A 23 33.68 -7.57 -8.54
C ALA A 23 32.82 -7.38 -9.79
N GLN A 24 33.23 -6.46 -10.63
CA GLN A 24 32.64 -6.17 -11.94
C GLN A 24 33.30 -7.07 -12.99
N PRO A 25 32.57 -7.83 -13.81
CA PRO A 25 33.18 -8.53 -14.93
C PRO A 25 33.45 -7.58 -16.09
N GLU A 26 34.71 -7.53 -16.49
CA GLU A 26 35.21 -6.84 -17.64
C GLU A 26 34.77 -7.53 -18.93
N VAL A 27 33.95 -6.88 -19.75
CA VAL A 27 33.52 -7.39 -21.06
C VAL A 27 34.53 -6.91 -22.10
N THR A 28 35.36 -7.84 -22.58
CA THR A 28 36.30 -7.65 -23.70
C THR A 28 35.50 -7.67 -25.01
N ILE A 29 35.44 -6.53 -25.70
CA ILE A 29 34.89 -6.41 -27.05
C ILE A 29 35.98 -6.74 -28.06
N VAL A 30 35.79 -7.83 -28.80
CA VAL A 30 36.61 -8.17 -29.95
C VAL A 30 36.00 -7.55 -31.21
N PRO A 31 36.72 -6.78 -32.02
CA PRO A 31 36.20 -6.27 -33.29
C PRO A 31 36.25 -7.37 -34.34
N ALA A 32 35.09 -7.75 -34.87
CA ALA A 32 34.98 -8.60 -36.05
C ALA A 32 34.86 -7.73 -37.30
N GLU A 33 35.76 -8.04 -38.22
CA GLU A 33 35.94 -7.49 -39.57
C GLU A 33 34.74 -7.77 -40.47
N ALA A 34 34.27 -6.79 -41.22
CA ALA A 34 33.15 -6.86 -42.14
C ALA A 34 33.56 -7.51 -43.47
N PRO A 35 32.76 -8.39 -44.04
CA PRO A 35 32.75 -8.61 -45.49
C PRO A 35 31.63 -7.80 -46.16
N ALA A 36 32.02 -7.14 -47.26
CA ALA A 36 31.14 -6.41 -48.15
C ALA A 36 30.08 -7.36 -48.75
N ALA A 37 28.83 -7.02 -48.63
CA ALA A 37 27.73 -7.71 -49.32
C ALA A 37 26.96 -6.75 -50.22
N THR A 38 26.89 -7.20 -51.44
CA THR A 38 26.14 -6.77 -52.62
C THR A 38 24.72 -6.37 -52.33
N ALA A 39 24.28 -5.22 -52.82
CA ALA A 39 22.92 -4.72 -52.72
C ALA A 39 21.99 -5.52 -53.65
N GLU A 40 21.04 -6.23 -53.09
CA GLU A 40 19.81 -6.72 -53.72
C GLU A 40 18.65 -5.72 -53.51
N PRO A 41 17.74 -5.55 -54.48
CA PRO A 41 16.66 -4.58 -54.36
C PRO A 41 15.68 -4.95 -53.23
N THR A 42 15.59 -4.08 -52.25
CA THR A 42 14.65 -4.18 -51.14
C THR A 42 13.22 -3.99 -51.66
N VAL A 43 12.41 -5.05 -51.63
CA VAL A 43 10.96 -4.95 -51.73
C VAL A 43 10.45 -4.31 -50.43
N GLU A 44 9.81 -3.15 -50.54
CA GLU A 44 9.22 -2.41 -49.43
C GLU A 44 8.14 -3.30 -48.75
N PRO A 45 8.26 -3.66 -47.48
CA PRO A 45 7.23 -4.42 -46.81
C PRO A 45 6.01 -3.53 -46.60
N THR A 46 4.91 -3.89 -47.25
CA THR A 46 3.57 -3.37 -46.96
C THR A 46 3.30 -3.57 -45.49
N ALA A 47 3.13 -2.47 -44.74
CA ALA A 47 2.79 -2.51 -43.31
C ALA A 47 1.45 -3.27 -43.15
N GLU A 48 1.52 -4.45 -42.54
CA GLU A 48 0.35 -5.13 -42.02
C GLU A 48 -0.33 -4.22 -40.98
N PRO A 49 -1.67 -4.09 -41.00
CA PRO A 49 -2.36 -3.32 -39.96
C PRO A 49 -2.09 -3.96 -38.62
N THR A 50 -1.40 -3.19 -37.75
CA THR A 50 -1.21 -3.56 -36.34
C THR A 50 -2.59 -3.73 -35.72
N ALA A 51 -2.97 -4.97 -35.40
CA ALA A 51 -4.19 -5.25 -34.65
C ALA A 51 -4.12 -4.45 -33.33
N GLU A 52 -5.13 -3.63 -33.07
CA GLU A 52 -5.29 -2.97 -31.78
C GLU A 52 -5.25 -4.05 -30.68
N PRO A 53 -4.50 -3.81 -29.58
CA PRO A 53 -4.47 -4.78 -28.48
C PRO A 53 -5.89 -4.95 -27.95
N THR A 54 -6.41 -6.16 -28.09
CA THR A 54 -7.67 -6.56 -27.44
C THR A 54 -7.49 -6.34 -25.94
N PRO A 55 -8.35 -5.54 -25.27
CA PRO A 55 -8.25 -5.37 -23.82
C PRO A 55 -8.33 -6.75 -23.18
N LEU A 56 -7.35 -7.04 -22.28
CA LEU A 56 -7.43 -8.25 -21.47
C LEU A 56 -8.75 -8.22 -20.69
N PRO A 57 -9.48 -9.35 -20.59
CA PRO A 57 -10.64 -9.43 -19.75
C PRO A 57 -10.24 -9.06 -18.32
N GLU A 58 -10.87 -8.01 -17.77
CA GLU A 58 -10.71 -7.66 -16.37
C GLU A 58 -11.15 -8.87 -15.53
N ASN A 59 -10.23 -9.41 -14.76
CA ASN A 59 -10.56 -10.46 -13.82
C ASN A 59 -11.48 -9.86 -12.75
N PRO A 60 -12.69 -10.40 -12.50
CA PRO A 60 -13.57 -9.82 -11.50
C PRO A 60 -12.86 -9.78 -10.14
N GLU A 61 -12.96 -8.63 -9.45
CA GLU A 61 -12.40 -8.47 -8.12
C GLU A 61 -12.98 -9.51 -7.16
N THR A 62 -12.12 -10.08 -6.33
CA THR A 62 -12.56 -10.97 -5.25
C THR A 62 -13.20 -10.15 -4.12
N GLU A 63 -14.03 -10.80 -3.28
CA GLU A 63 -14.63 -10.14 -2.10
C GLU A 63 -13.58 -9.52 -1.19
N ASP A 64 -12.42 -10.18 -1.02
CA ASP A 64 -11.29 -9.65 -0.25
C ASP A 64 -10.67 -8.42 -0.90
N GLN A 65 -10.58 -8.36 -2.23
CA GLN A 65 -10.09 -7.18 -2.94
C GLN A 65 -11.05 -6.01 -2.79
N ILE A 66 -12.35 -6.25 -2.93
CA ILE A 66 -13.39 -5.22 -2.74
C ILE A 66 -13.32 -4.65 -1.33
N LEU A 67 -13.23 -5.52 -0.31
CA LEU A 67 -13.11 -5.09 1.10
C LEU A 67 -11.82 -4.28 1.35
N ASN A 68 -10.68 -4.75 0.83
CA ASN A 68 -9.41 -4.04 0.99
C ASN A 68 -9.41 -2.69 0.27
N ASN A 69 -9.99 -2.60 -0.93
CA ASN A 69 -10.13 -1.35 -1.67
C ASN A 69 -11.03 -0.36 -0.92
N PHE A 70 -12.18 -0.83 -0.42
CA PHE A 70 -13.08 -0.04 0.40
C PHE A 70 -12.36 0.52 1.64
N LEU A 71 -11.62 -0.34 2.36
CA LEU A 71 -10.89 0.06 3.56
C LEU A 71 -9.79 1.09 3.24
N ALA A 72 -9.08 0.93 2.12
CA ALA A 72 -8.08 1.89 1.66
C ALA A 72 -8.68 3.26 1.33
N ASP A 73 -9.83 3.29 0.66
CA ASP A 73 -10.53 4.52 0.31
C ASP A 73 -11.10 5.23 1.55
N PHE A 74 -11.71 4.48 2.48
CA PHE A 74 -12.14 5.02 3.78
C PHE A 74 -10.95 5.60 4.56
N THR A 75 -9.84 4.87 4.65
CA THR A 75 -8.61 5.32 5.32
C THR A 75 -8.11 6.62 4.74
N ARG A 76 -8.11 6.75 3.42
CA ARG A 76 -7.73 8.00 2.74
C ARG A 76 -8.68 9.14 3.09
N ALA A 77 -10.00 8.92 3.03
CA ALA A 77 -11.01 9.92 3.38
C ALA A 77 -10.86 10.37 4.85
N TYR A 78 -10.64 9.42 5.75
CA TYR A 78 -10.49 9.71 7.19
C TYR A 78 -9.23 10.53 7.50
N PHE A 79 -8.06 10.14 6.99
CA PHE A 79 -6.80 10.78 7.34
C PHE A 79 -6.49 12.04 6.54
N PHE A 80 -6.96 12.15 5.30
CA PHE A 80 -6.57 13.21 4.38
C PHE A 80 -7.76 14.01 3.80
N GLY A 81 -8.98 13.63 4.17
CA GLY A 81 -10.21 14.28 3.73
C GLY A 81 -10.86 15.12 4.83
N THR A 82 -12.14 15.38 4.61
CA THR A 82 -13.04 16.10 5.50
C THR A 82 -14.13 15.17 6.05
N ALA A 83 -14.93 15.63 6.99
CA ALA A 83 -16.12 14.90 7.46
C ALA A 83 -17.09 14.58 6.31
N GLU A 84 -17.19 15.44 5.30
CA GLU A 84 -18.03 15.23 4.12
C GLU A 84 -17.47 14.10 3.24
N ASP A 85 -16.15 13.92 3.19
CA ASP A 85 -15.51 12.82 2.45
C ASP A 85 -15.66 11.47 3.18
N VAL A 86 -15.75 11.48 4.50
CA VAL A 86 -15.97 10.27 5.33
C VAL A 86 -17.43 9.79 5.25
N GLN A 87 -18.38 10.71 5.18
CA GLN A 87 -19.81 10.40 5.27
C GLN A 87 -20.33 9.33 4.28
N PRO A 88 -19.90 9.27 3.00
CA PRO A 88 -20.38 8.25 2.05
C PRO A 88 -20.03 6.80 2.43
N PHE A 89 -19.02 6.62 3.28
CA PHE A 89 -18.57 5.30 3.73
C PHE A 89 -19.41 4.75 4.90
N LEU A 90 -20.18 5.59 5.58
CA LEU A 90 -20.88 5.22 6.79
C LEU A 90 -22.16 4.44 6.48
N SER A 91 -22.50 3.51 7.38
CA SER A 91 -23.77 2.80 7.32
C SER A 91 -24.93 3.74 7.70
N ALA A 92 -26.14 3.40 7.26
CA ALA A 92 -27.34 4.16 7.62
C ALA A 92 -27.61 4.17 9.14
N ASP A 93 -27.12 3.16 9.85
CA ASP A 93 -27.28 3.01 11.30
C ASP A 93 -26.10 3.61 12.10
N PHE A 94 -25.17 4.30 11.45
CA PHE A 94 -24.05 4.95 12.13
C PHE A 94 -24.54 6.02 13.10
N GLN A 95 -24.11 5.96 14.38
CA GLN A 95 -24.61 6.82 15.44
C GLN A 95 -23.52 7.72 16.08
N GLY A 96 -22.32 7.71 15.54
CA GLY A 96 -21.22 8.56 16.01
C GLY A 96 -21.20 9.94 15.38
N PRO A 97 -20.36 10.85 15.88
CA PRO A 97 -20.02 12.06 15.14
C PRO A 97 -19.28 11.69 13.87
N VAL A 98 -19.60 12.37 12.76
CA VAL A 98 -18.86 12.19 11.51
C VAL A 98 -17.67 13.16 11.52
N GLU A 99 -16.49 12.61 11.68
CA GLU A 99 -15.26 13.37 11.81
C GLU A 99 -14.16 12.77 10.94
N ALA A 100 -13.35 13.61 10.33
CA ALA A 100 -12.05 13.23 9.77
C ALA A 100 -10.95 13.45 10.83
N TYR A 101 -9.81 12.84 10.62
CA TYR A 101 -8.67 12.97 11.52
C TYR A 101 -8.15 14.41 11.60
N GLN A 102 -7.92 14.90 12.83
CA GLN A 102 -7.48 16.28 13.10
C GLN A 102 -6.11 16.35 13.81
N GLY A 103 -5.42 15.24 13.97
CA GLY A 103 -4.21 15.15 14.80
C GLY A 103 -2.88 15.50 14.10
N GLY A 104 -2.91 16.25 12.99
CA GLY A 104 -1.71 16.55 12.21
C GLY A 104 -1.46 15.53 11.11
N GLU A 105 -0.28 15.58 10.46
CA GLU A 105 0.04 14.67 9.36
C GLU A 105 0.36 13.26 9.89
N PRO A 106 -0.45 12.23 9.58
CA PRO A 106 -0.19 10.88 10.04
C PRO A 106 0.91 10.23 9.21
N SER A 107 1.68 9.34 9.83
CA SER A 107 2.73 8.55 9.16
C SER A 107 2.64 7.07 9.54
N GLY A 108 3.29 6.19 8.77
CA GLY A 108 3.33 4.76 9.07
C GLY A 108 1.95 4.10 9.11
N ILE A 109 1.03 4.54 8.25
CA ILE A 109 -0.35 4.03 8.21
C ILE A 109 -0.33 2.59 7.67
N GLU A 110 -0.75 1.63 8.48
CA GLU A 110 -0.81 0.22 8.13
C GLU A 110 -2.05 -0.46 8.70
N THR A 111 -2.71 -1.29 7.88
CA THR A 111 -3.73 -2.21 8.38
C THR A 111 -3.05 -3.31 9.19
N ARG A 112 -3.38 -3.43 10.49
CA ARG A 112 -2.81 -4.42 11.40
C ARG A 112 -3.68 -5.65 11.56
N LEU A 113 -4.98 -5.43 11.64
CA LEU A 113 -5.95 -6.49 11.82
C LEU A 113 -7.10 -6.27 10.84
N LEU A 114 -7.50 -7.33 10.19
CA LEU A 114 -8.72 -7.40 9.38
C LEU A 114 -9.25 -8.82 9.49
N PHE A 115 -10.34 -9.02 10.20
CA PHE A 115 -10.90 -10.34 10.42
C PHE A 115 -12.43 -10.30 10.54
N PRO A 116 -13.12 -11.37 10.12
CA PRO A 116 -14.57 -11.49 10.31
C PRO A 116 -14.92 -11.60 11.79
N GLN A 117 -16.08 -11.11 12.19
CA GLN A 117 -16.60 -11.34 13.52
C GLN A 117 -17.06 -12.80 13.66
N GLU A 118 -16.76 -13.43 14.80
CA GLU A 118 -16.98 -14.88 15.02
C GLU A 118 -18.42 -15.36 14.74
N ASN A 119 -19.41 -14.51 14.98
CA ASN A 119 -20.82 -14.89 14.87
C ASN A 119 -21.57 -14.19 13.74
N ASP A 120 -20.89 -13.37 12.94
CA ASP A 120 -21.50 -12.61 11.85
C ASP A 120 -20.52 -12.42 10.69
N PRO A 121 -20.59 -13.26 9.65
CA PRO A 121 -19.71 -13.19 8.49
C PRO A 121 -19.92 -11.93 7.63
N SER A 122 -21.03 -11.20 7.84
CA SER A 122 -21.26 -9.91 7.18
C SER A 122 -20.53 -8.76 7.86
N ARG A 123 -19.88 -9.00 9.00
CA ARG A 123 -19.17 -7.99 9.78
C ARG A 123 -17.69 -8.31 9.89
N TYR A 124 -16.89 -7.27 9.77
CA TYR A 124 -15.43 -7.33 9.95
C TYR A 124 -14.97 -6.27 10.94
N VAL A 125 -13.89 -6.57 11.62
CA VAL A 125 -13.14 -5.59 12.42
C VAL A 125 -11.82 -5.32 11.74
N ALA A 126 -11.53 -4.05 11.51
CA ALA A 126 -10.24 -3.59 11.03
C ALA A 126 -9.56 -2.73 12.10
N SER A 127 -8.25 -2.84 12.20
CA SER A 127 -7.43 -1.95 13.02
C SER A 127 -6.31 -1.38 12.16
N ILE A 128 -6.25 -0.06 12.08
CA ILE A 128 -5.22 0.67 11.34
C ILE A 128 -4.27 1.30 12.34
N GLN A 129 -3.01 0.90 12.29
CA GLN A 129 -1.94 1.49 13.08
C GLN A 129 -1.36 2.70 12.35
N PHE A 130 -1.05 3.76 13.07
CA PHE A 130 -0.36 4.94 12.54
C PHE A 130 0.35 5.72 13.64
N ILE A 131 1.21 6.65 13.25
CA ILE A 131 1.86 7.60 14.14
C ILE A 131 1.17 8.96 13.96
N ALA A 132 0.68 9.53 15.04
CA ALA A 132 -0.08 10.78 15.03
C ALA A 132 0.86 11.98 15.12
N GLY A 133 0.97 12.78 14.04
CA GLY A 133 1.78 13.98 14.04
C GLY A 133 3.23 13.76 14.46
N ASP A 134 3.68 14.49 15.48
CA ASP A 134 5.04 14.41 16.03
C ASP A 134 5.17 13.43 17.23
N GLU A 135 4.19 12.54 17.42
CA GLU A 135 4.24 11.54 18.48
C GLU A 135 5.25 10.42 18.16
N ASP A 136 5.91 9.87 19.19
CA ASP A 136 6.82 8.72 19.05
C ASP A 136 6.12 7.37 19.31
N SER A 137 4.79 7.37 19.44
CA SER A 137 3.98 6.20 19.76
C SER A 137 2.93 5.92 18.72
N TYR A 138 2.58 4.64 18.57
CA TYR A 138 1.50 4.24 17.69
C TYR A 138 0.14 4.53 18.31
N THR A 139 -0.77 4.99 17.46
CA THR A 139 -2.19 5.12 17.71
C THR A 139 -2.92 4.14 16.80
N TYR A 140 -4.10 3.70 17.20
CA TYR A 140 -4.89 2.75 16.43
C TYR A 140 -6.24 3.37 16.09
N LEU A 141 -6.65 3.23 14.83
CA LEU A 141 -8.01 3.49 14.38
C LEU A 141 -8.74 2.16 14.29
N SER A 142 -9.68 1.92 15.20
CA SER A 142 -10.57 0.76 15.15
C SER A 142 -11.77 1.06 14.26
N ILE A 143 -12.14 0.10 13.40
CA ILE A 143 -13.21 0.24 12.41
C ILE A 143 -14.05 -1.03 12.42
N ASP A 144 -15.36 -0.89 12.67
CA ASP A 144 -16.33 -1.96 12.46
C ASP A 144 -16.95 -1.80 11.09
N LEU A 145 -16.80 -2.83 10.26
CA LEU A 145 -17.31 -2.90 8.90
C LEU A 145 -18.53 -3.81 8.82
N VAL A 146 -19.50 -3.45 7.99
CA VAL A 146 -20.68 -4.25 7.70
C VAL A 146 -20.88 -4.34 6.20
N ASN A 147 -21.15 -5.56 5.69
CA ASN A 147 -21.54 -5.77 4.31
C ASN A 147 -23.05 -5.63 4.17
N THR A 148 -23.49 -4.68 3.37
CA THR A 148 -24.89 -4.34 3.12
C THR A 148 -25.26 -4.67 1.67
N ALA A 149 -26.53 -4.50 1.32
CA ALA A 149 -26.98 -4.62 -0.08
C ALA A 149 -26.33 -3.59 -1.03
N GLU A 150 -25.79 -2.51 -0.47
CA GLU A 150 -25.06 -1.44 -1.20
C GLU A 150 -23.55 -1.64 -1.20
N GLY A 151 -23.06 -2.74 -0.63
CA GLY A 151 -21.65 -3.04 -0.43
C GLY A 151 -21.17 -2.76 1.01
N TRP A 152 -19.86 -2.69 1.18
CA TRP A 152 -19.25 -2.45 2.49
C TRP A 152 -19.55 -1.05 3.01
N LYS A 153 -19.81 -0.97 4.32
CA LYS A 153 -20.04 0.28 5.05
C LYS A 153 -19.37 0.22 6.42
N VAL A 154 -19.05 1.39 6.97
CA VAL A 154 -18.50 1.56 8.32
C VAL A 154 -19.66 1.71 9.30
N ALA A 155 -19.79 0.77 10.23
CA ALA A 155 -20.80 0.82 11.29
C ALA A 155 -20.31 1.60 12.53
N PHE A 156 -19.01 1.59 12.77
CA PHE A 156 -18.34 2.35 13.83
C PHE A 156 -16.88 2.60 13.47
N TYR A 157 -16.33 3.70 13.92
CA TYR A 157 -14.88 3.94 13.96
C TYR A 157 -14.50 4.79 15.15
N GLY A 158 -13.28 4.62 15.66
CA GLY A 158 -12.78 5.38 16.79
C GLY A 158 -11.29 5.21 17.02
N LEU A 159 -10.64 6.20 17.62
CA LEU A 159 -9.24 6.15 17.99
C LEU A 159 -9.05 5.44 19.34
N GLU A 160 -8.11 4.51 19.37
CA GLU A 160 -7.63 3.84 20.56
C GLU A 160 -6.19 4.30 20.85
N LYS A 161 -5.94 4.67 22.10
CA LYS A 161 -4.62 5.12 22.58
C LYS A 161 -4.00 4.08 23.51
#